data_0ea254f97091f1190ebf01431a56c636
#
_entry.id   0ea254f97091f1190ebf01431a56c636
#
_cell.length_a   1.000
_cell.length_b   1.000
_cell.length_c   1.000
_cell.angle_alpha   90.00
_cell.angle_beta   90.00
_cell.angle_gamma   90.00
#
_symmetry.space_group_name_H-M   'P 1'
#
loop_
_entity.id
_entity.type
_entity.pdbx_description
1 polymer ?
#
loop_
_entity_poly.entity_id
_entity_poly.type
_entity_poly.pdbx_seq_one_letter_code
_entity_poly.pdbx_strand_id
1 'polypeptide(L)'
;MSELVRTCGYRYGEIAVITGNLEEYARLAAQVFEEADIPYFIDEKHSVMMNPFVEYLRAAMEMAVQGFPYESVFRYLRCGMSEVTREQADKLENYVLALGIRGYKKWSEKWVRVYRGMEAEKIQELNEIREIFAEEVRELAQGFGSGKKTVEEYCRILCEFIQKSNVWQKLKRQERKFKESGDKAMEKEYNQIYGIVMDLLDK
;
A
#
# COMPACT_ATOMS: atom_id res chain seq x y z
N MET A 1 6.33 -29.61 25.70
CA MET A 1 6.55 -29.91 24.27
C MET A 1 7.82 -30.79 24.09
N SER A 2 8.98 -30.37 24.55
CA SER A 2 10.23 -31.17 24.44
C SER A 2 10.13 -32.56 25.02
N GLU A 3 9.36 -32.75 26.12
CA GLU A 3 9.11 -34.06 26.72
C GLU A 3 8.25 -34.96 25.81
N LEU A 4 7.21 -34.42 25.19
CA LEU A 4 6.36 -35.14 24.21
C LEU A 4 7.16 -35.63 23.01
N VAL A 5 8.09 -34.81 22.52
CA VAL A 5 8.97 -35.20 21.42
C VAL A 5 9.95 -36.28 21.83
N ARG A 6 10.59 -36.12 23.00
CA ARG A 6 11.64 -37.07 23.47
C ARG A 6 11.08 -38.40 23.97
N THR A 7 9.94 -38.35 24.67
CA THR A 7 9.40 -39.54 25.39
C THR A 7 8.30 -40.24 24.61
N CYS A 8 7.46 -39.46 23.88
CA CYS A 8 6.30 -40.00 23.15
C CYS A 8 6.52 -40.10 21.65
N GLY A 9 7.66 -39.63 21.13
CA GLY A 9 8.01 -39.74 19.71
C GLY A 9 7.23 -38.79 18.77
N TYR A 10 6.52 -37.77 19.31
CA TYR A 10 5.85 -36.76 18.49
C TYR A 10 6.84 -35.87 17.75
N ARG A 11 6.46 -35.39 16.57
CA ARG A 11 7.17 -34.30 15.88
C ARG A 11 6.61 -32.97 16.35
N TYR A 12 7.42 -31.91 16.35
CA TYR A 12 6.94 -30.56 16.73
C TYR A 12 5.73 -30.11 15.90
N GLY A 13 5.68 -30.45 14.61
CA GLY A 13 4.55 -30.11 13.71
C GLY A 13 3.25 -30.89 14.01
N GLU A 14 3.28 -31.88 14.88
CA GLU A 14 2.12 -32.67 15.33
C GLU A 14 1.55 -32.16 16.67
N ILE A 15 2.20 -31.14 17.27
CA ILE A 15 1.80 -30.58 18.56
C ILE A 15 1.20 -29.22 18.34
N ALA A 16 -0.06 -29.01 18.74
CA ALA A 16 -0.72 -27.73 18.72
C ALA A 16 -0.95 -27.20 20.15
N VAL A 17 -0.76 -25.88 20.30
CA VAL A 17 -1.14 -25.15 21.53
C VAL A 17 -2.31 -24.25 21.16
N ILE A 18 -3.42 -24.38 21.88
CA ILE A 18 -4.65 -23.62 21.64
C ILE A 18 -4.86 -22.67 22.81
N THR A 19 -5.12 -21.41 22.53
CA THR A 19 -5.46 -20.39 23.53
C THR A 19 -6.69 -19.60 23.09
N GLY A 20 -7.50 -19.15 24.06
CA GLY A 20 -8.63 -18.25 23.82
C GLY A 20 -8.23 -16.78 23.62
N ASN A 21 -6.99 -16.40 23.93
CA ASN A 21 -6.46 -15.05 23.80
C ASN A 21 -5.06 -15.09 23.18
N LEU A 22 -5.02 -15.23 21.86
CA LEU A 22 -3.74 -15.35 21.14
C LEU A 22 -2.92 -14.05 21.20
N GLU A 23 -3.57 -12.89 21.12
CA GLU A 23 -2.88 -11.58 21.12
C GLU A 23 -2.02 -11.35 22.36
N GLU A 24 -2.49 -11.82 23.52
CA GLU A 24 -1.78 -11.68 24.80
C GLU A 24 -0.58 -12.64 24.90
N TYR A 25 -0.75 -13.87 24.40
CA TYR A 25 0.24 -14.93 24.59
C TYR A 25 1.22 -15.12 23.44
N ALA A 26 0.90 -14.66 22.22
CA ALA A 26 1.70 -14.92 21.03
C ALA A 26 3.15 -14.47 21.18
N ARG A 27 3.37 -13.24 21.63
CA ARG A 27 4.71 -12.68 21.84
C ARG A 27 5.53 -13.45 22.87
N LEU A 28 4.90 -13.81 24.00
CA LEU A 28 5.56 -14.58 25.05
C LEU A 28 5.86 -16.01 24.59
N ALA A 29 4.93 -16.63 23.87
CA ALA A 29 5.11 -17.97 23.31
C ALA A 29 6.25 -17.98 22.28
N ALA A 30 6.31 -16.99 21.38
CA ALA A 30 7.40 -16.86 20.43
C ALA A 30 8.76 -16.77 21.12
N GLN A 31 8.89 -15.89 22.13
CA GLN A 31 10.12 -15.74 22.89
C GLN A 31 10.54 -17.06 23.56
N VAL A 32 9.62 -17.74 24.23
CA VAL A 32 9.92 -19.02 24.92
C VAL A 32 10.31 -20.11 23.92
N PHE A 33 9.67 -20.15 22.73
CA PHE A 33 10.00 -21.15 21.72
C PHE A 33 11.37 -20.87 21.09
N GLU A 34 11.71 -19.61 20.86
CA GLU A 34 13.03 -19.20 20.36
C GLU A 34 14.14 -19.52 21.37
N GLU A 35 13.96 -19.20 22.66
CA GLU A 35 14.91 -19.52 23.74
C GLU A 35 15.13 -21.02 23.91
N ALA A 36 14.13 -21.82 23.55
CA ALA A 36 14.17 -23.29 23.67
C ALA A 36 14.53 -24.00 22.35
N ASP A 37 14.89 -23.28 21.29
CA ASP A 37 15.13 -23.82 19.94
C ASP A 37 13.98 -24.69 19.40
N ILE A 38 12.74 -24.37 19.77
CA ILE A 38 11.56 -25.09 19.33
C ILE A 38 11.02 -24.44 18.04
N PRO A 39 10.97 -25.17 16.91
CA PRO A 39 10.34 -24.63 15.70
C PRO A 39 8.84 -24.44 15.94
N TYR A 40 8.31 -23.25 15.62
CA TYR A 40 6.92 -22.92 15.87
C TYR A 40 6.30 -22.16 14.69
N PHE A 41 4.99 -22.18 14.65
CA PHE A 41 4.14 -21.32 13.84
C PHE A 41 3.03 -20.77 14.73
N ILE A 42 2.81 -19.46 14.72
CA ILE A 42 1.71 -18.81 15.43
C ILE A 42 0.74 -18.25 14.39
N ASP A 43 -0.53 -18.67 14.45
CA ASP A 43 -1.57 -18.22 13.53
C ASP A 43 -2.18 -16.88 13.99
N GLU A 44 -1.36 -15.83 13.94
CA GLU A 44 -1.81 -14.47 14.21
C GLU A 44 -2.52 -13.86 13.01
N LYS A 45 -3.66 -13.24 13.30
CA LYS A 45 -4.33 -12.39 12.32
C LYS A 45 -3.68 -11.01 12.30
N HIS A 46 -2.82 -10.76 11.34
CA HIS A 46 -2.27 -9.43 11.14
C HIS A 46 -3.25 -8.56 10.36
N SER A 47 -3.42 -7.32 10.84
CA SER A 47 -4.22 -6.34 10.10
C SER A 47 -3.43 -5.87 8.87
N VAL A 48 -3.98 -6.10 7.69
CA VAL A 48 -3.41 -5.62 6.43
C VAL A 48 -3.59 -4.11 6.22
N MET A 49 -4.26 -3.42 7.15
CA MET A 49 -4.58 -1.98 7.03
C MET A 49 -3.34 -1.09 6.98
N MET A 50 -2.21 -1.55 7.53
CA MET A 50 -0.92 -0.83 7.49
C MET A 50 -0.08 -1.16 6.27
N ASN A 51 -0.55 -2.09 5.42
CA ASN A 51 0.17 -2.42 4.20
C ASN A 51 0.17 -1.25 3.22
N PRO A 52 1.32 -0.85 2.64
CA PRO A 52 1.41 0.27 1.71
C PRO A 52 0.50 0.16 0.49
N PHE A 53 0.19 -1.04 0.03
CA PHE A 53 -0.75 -1.24 -1.07
C PHE A 53 -2.20 -0.94 -0.65
N VAL A 54 -2.61 -1.37 0.54
CA VAL A 54 -3.93 -1.04 1.07
C VAL A 54 -4.07 0.47 1.29
N GLU A 55 -3.03 1.10 1.84
CA GLU A 55 -3.02 2.56 2.03
C GLU A 55 -3.03 3.32 0.70
N TYR A 56 -2.31 2.83 -0.32
CA TYR A 56 -2.35 3.37 -1.69
C TYR A 56 -3.76 3.38 -2.25
N LEU A 57 -4.51 2.27 -2.13
CA LEU A 57 -5.88 2.18 -2.61
C LEU A 57 -6.84 3.06 -1.82
N ARG A 58 -6.70 3.09 -0.49
CA ARG A 58 -7.51 3.97 0.37
C ARG A 58 -7.28 5.44 0.01
N ALA A 59 -6.02 5.85 -0.14
CA ALA A 59 -5.67 7.21 -0.53
C ALA A 59 -6.18 7.53 -1.95
N ALA A 60 -6.11 6.60 -2.89
CA ALA A 60 -6.64 6.75 -4.24
C ALA A 60 -8.17 6.96 -4.25
N MET A 61 -8.91 6.13 -3.53
CA MET A 61 -10.37 6.27 -3.40
C MET A 61 -10.74 7.60 -2.74
N GLU A 62 -10.12 7.91 -1.61
CA GLU A 62 -10.39 9.15 -0.88
C GLU A 62 -10.07 10.38 -1.72
N MET A 63 -8.93 10.37 -2.41
CA MET A 63 -8.53 11.42 -3.35
C MET A 63 -9.57 11.62 -4.45
N ALA A 64 -10.05 10.55 -5.07
CA ALA A 64 -11.04 10.63 -6.15
C ALA A 64 -12.42 11.10 -5.66
N VAL A 65 -12.86 10.65 -4.47
CA VAL A 65 -14.16 11.04 -3.88
C VAL A 65 -14.14 12.48 -3.37
N GLN A 66 -13.05 12.91 -2.74
CA GLN A 66 -12.96 14.25 -2.13
C GLN A 66 -12.48 15.35 -3.07
N GLY A 67 -12.23 15.02 -4.35
CA GLY A 67 -11.82 16.02 -5.34
C GLY A 67 -10.34 16.42 -5.21
N PHE A 68 -9.47 15.48 -5.00
CA PHE A 68 -8.00 15.64 -5.00
C PHE A 68 -7.49 16.67 -3.97
N PRO A 69 -7.83 16.52 -2.68
CA PRO A 69 -7.26 17.36 -1.63
C PRO A 69 -5.79 17.02 -1.41
N TYR A 70 -5.04 17.97 -0.86
CA TYR A 70 -3.61 17.85 -0.60
C TYR A 70 -3.26 16.59 0.19
N GLU A 71 -3.97 16.33 1.28
CA GLU A 71 -3.66 15.26 2.23
C GLU A 71 -3.73 13.87 1.58
N SER A 72 -4.80 13.58 0.83
CA SER A 72 -4.96 12.28 0.18
C SER A 72 -4.03 12.12 -1.02
N VAL A 73 -3.76 13.19 -1.80
CA VAL A 73 -2.80 13.15 -2.91
C VAL A 73 -1.40 12.81 -2.41
N PHE A 74 -0.90 13.49 -1.37
CA PHE A 74 0.45 13.23 -0.89
C PHE A 74 0.57 11.94 -0.08
N ARG A 75 -0.50 11.51 0.57
CA ARG A 75 -0.56 10.16 1.14
C ARG A 75 -0.45 9.08 0.07
N TYR A 76 -1.18 9.23 -1.04
CA TYR A 76 -1.08 8.36 -2.21
C TYR A 76 0.34 8.31 -2.79
N LEU A 77 0.95 9.46 -3.06
CA LEU A 77 2.29 9.56 -3.63
C LEU A 77 3.38 8.94 -2.72
N ARG A 78 3.20 9.04 -1.40
CA ARG A 78 4.17 8.56 -0.40
C ARG A 78 4.07 7.07 -0.06
N CYS A 79 3.03 6.37 -0.52
CA CYS A 79 2.91 4.93 -0.31
C CYS A 79 3.96 4.10 -1.06
N GLY A 80 4.69 4.70 -2.01
CA GLY A 80 5.71 4.01 -2.80
C GLY A 80 5.15 3.06 -3.86
N MET A 81 3.85 3.17 -4.15
CA MET A 81 3.16 2.38 -5.18
C MET A 81 2.87 3.20 -6.45
N SER A 82 2.96 4.52 -6.41
CA SER A 82 2.86 5.41 -7.57
C SER A 82 4.09 5.32 -8.48
N GLU A 83 3.97 5.74 -9.73
CA GLU A 83 5.09 5.93 -10.67
C GLU A 83 5.94 7.17 -10.30
N VAL A 84 5.38 8.10 -9.55
CA VAL A 84 6.11 9.25 -9.00
C VAL A 84 6.96 8.77 -7.83
N THR A 85 8.26 9.04 -7.90
CA THR A 85 9.18 8.70 -6.80
C THR A 85 8.97 9.60 -5.58
N ARG A 86 9.46 9.18 -4.42
CA ARG A 86 9.35 9.95 -3.19
C ARG A 86 10.01 11.33 -3.31
N GLU A 87 11.20 11.39 -3.93
CA GLU A 87 11.91 12.65 -4.18
C GLU A 87 11.11 13.58 -5.10
N GLN A 88 10.49 13.03 -6.15
CA GLN A 88 9.62 13.78 -7.04
C GLN A 88 8.36 14.28 -6.32
N ALA A 89 7.77 13.47 -5.45
CA ALA A 89 6.62 13.88 -4.63
C ALA A 89 6.98 15.07 -3.71
N ASP A 90 8.16 15.04 -3.09
CA ASP A 90 8.63 16.15 -2.23
C ASP A 90 8.82 17.46 -3.04
N LYS A 91 9.29 17.35 -4.30
CA LYS A 91 9.37 18.53 -5.20
C LYS A 91 8.00 19.10 -5.54
N LEU A 92 7.02 18.23 -5.86
CA LEU A 92 5.64 18.64 -6.14
C LEU A 92 4.98 19.30 -4.93
N GLU A 93 5.25 18.80 -3.74
CA GLU A 93 4.59 19.23 -2.51
C GLU A 93 4.78 20.71 -2.24
N ASN A 94 6.02 21.20 -2.35
CA ASN A 94 6.31 22.63 -2.16
C ASN A 94 5.53 23.51 -3.12
N TYR A 95 5.42 23.11 -4.37
CA TYR A 95 4.66 23.85 -5.39
C TYR A 95 3.16 23.83 -5.12
N VAL A 96 2.63 22.65 -4.80
CA VAL A 96 1.20 22.45 -4.53
C VAL A 96 0.74 23.25 -3.31
N LEU A 97 1.55 23.27 -2.25
CA LEU A 97 1.28 24.09 -1.06
C LEU A 97 1.34 25.57 -1.35
N ALA A 98 2.40 26.02 -2.05
CA ALA A 98 2.60 27.46 -2.34
C ALA A 98 1.49 28.05 -3.19
N LEU A 99 0.91 27.28 -4.12
CA LEU A 99 -0.10 27.74 -5.06
C LEU A 99 -1.52 27.23 -4.78
N GLY A 100 -1.71 26.42 -3.74
CA GLY A 100 -3.01 25.88 -3.34
C GLY A 100 -3.64 25.01 -4.45
N ILE A 101 -2.86 24.13 -5.07
CA ILE A 101 -3.35 23.24 -6.12
C ILE A 101 -4.34 22.24 -5.52
N ARG A 102 -5.59 22.24 -6.00
CA ARG A 102 -6.66 21.32 -5.62
C ARG A 102 -7.52 20.97 -6.83
N GLY A 103 -8.08 19.77 -6.85
CA GLY A 103 -8.95 19.28 -7.93
C GLY A 103 -8.16 18.69 -9.10
N TYR A 104 -8.67 17.58 -9.65
CA TYR A 104 -8.03 16.90 -10.77
C TYR A 104 -7.78 17.82 -11.98
N LYS A 105 -8.69 18.75 -12.26
CA LYS A 105 -8.53 19.73 -13.35
C LYS A 105 -7.21 20.51 -13.22
N LYS A 106 -6.83 20.94 -12.00
CA LYS A 106 -5.56 21.63 -11.77
C LYS A 106 -4.34 20.73 -11.97
N TRP A 107 -4.48 19.46 -11.70
CA TRP A 107 -3.43 18.46 -11.96
C TRP A 107 -3.29 18.10 -13.43
N SER A 108 -4.38 18.13 -14.22
CA SER A 108 -4.35 17.83 -15.65
C SER A 108 -3.91 19.02 -16.52
N GLU A 109 -3.98 20.25 -16.02
CA GLU A 109 -3.56 21.46 -16.73
C GLU A 109 -2.06 21.72 -16.54
N LYS A 110 -1.39 22.24 -17.57
CA LYS A 110 0.01 22.65 -17.49
C LYS A 110 0.17 23.80 -16.50
N TRP A 111 1.11 23.67 -15.57
CA TRP A 111 1.46 24.72 -14.63
C TRP A 111 2.39 25.76 -15.27
N VAL A 112 2.02 27.03 -15.16
CA VAL A 112 2.78 28.16 -15.74
C VAL A 112 3.16 29.21 -14.69
N ARG A 113 2.55 29.15 -13.50
CA ARG A 113 2.80 30.12 -12.44
C ARG A 113 4.06 29.76 -11.67
N VAL A 114 4.90 30.77 -11.38
CA VAL A 114 6.08 30.66 -10.54
C VAL A 114 5.79 31.42 -9.25
N TYR A 115 6.09 30.86 -8.11
CA TYR A 115 5.96 31.54 -6.83
C TYR A 115 7.28 32.23 -6.41
N ARG A 116 7.20 33.17 -5.46
CA ARG A 116 8.36 33.93 -5.02
C ARG A 116 9.45 33.03 -4.45
N GLY A 117 10.66 33.09 -5.01
CA GLY A 117 11.81 32.26 -4.62
C GLY A 117 11.97 30.97 -5.41
N MET A 118 11.09 30.68 -6.35
CA MET A 118 11.22 29.54 -7.24
C MET A 118 11.98 29.96 -8.52
N GLU A 119 12.94 29.15 -8.95
CA GLU A 119 13.64 29.30 -10.24
C GLU A 119 12.69 28.91 -11.38
N ALA A 120 12.61 29.75 -12.44
CA ALA A 120 11.66 29.53 -13.53
C ALA A 120 11.91 28.21 -14.27
N GLU A 121 13.15 27.75 -14.34
CA GLU A 121 13.54 26.51 -15.01
C GLU A 121 12.94 25.27 -14.34
N LYS A 122 12.69 25.31 -13.03
CA LYS A 122 12.10 24.19 -12.27
C LYS A 122 10.64 23.89 -12.65
N ILE A 123 9.94 24.83 -13.30
CA ILE A 123 8.54 24.63 -13.69
C ILE A 123 8.40 23.52 -14.74
N GLN A 124 9.40 23.33 -15.58
CA GLN A 124 9.37 22.26 -16.60
C GLN A 124 9.47 20.89 -15.90
N GLU A 125 10.43 20.70 -15.00
CA GLU A 125 10.59 19.47 -14.22
C GLU A 125 9.31 19.14 -13.44
N LEU A 126 8.72 20.15 -12.78
CA LEU A 126 7.47 19.95 -12.03
C LEU A 126 6.30 19.55 -12.95
N ASN A 127 6.23 20.09 -14.18
CA ASN A 127 5.21 19.66 -15.12
C ASN A 127 5.41 18.23 -15.61
N GLU A 128 6.64 17.79 -15.81
CA GLU A 128 6.95 16.41 -16.19
C GLU A 128 6.48 15.43 -15.09
N ILE A 129 6.79 15.73 -13.83
CA ILE A 129 6.34 14.92 -12.70
C ILE A 129 4.81 14.97 -12.54
N ARG A 130 4.22 16.16 -12.64
CA ARG A 130 2.77 16.35 -12.60
C ARG A 130 2.07 15.50 -13.66
N GLU A 131 2.63 15.44 -14.86
CA GLU A 131 2.05 14.70 -15.99
C GLU A 131 2.04 13.20 -15.74
N ILE A 132 3.12 12.65 -15.15
CA ILE A 132 3.17 11.25 -14.72
C ILE A 132 2.02 10.96 -13.74
N PHE A 133 1.86 11.79 -12.71
CA PHE A 133 0.79 11.62 -11.74
C PHE A 133 -0.60 11.79 -12.36
N ALA A 134 -0.81 12.84 -13.15
CA ALA A 134 -2.12 13.13 -13.75
C ALA A 134 -2.56 12.02 -14.71
N GLU A 135 -1.62 11.43 -15.45
CA GLU A 135 -1.88 10.30 -16.33
C GLU A 135 -2.21 9.03 -15.54
N GLU A 136 -1.43 8.74 -14.50
CA GLU A 136 -1.63 7.57 -13.62
C GLU A 136 -3.03 7.53 -13.03
N VAL A 137 -3.57 8.68 -12.60
CA VAL A 137 -4.87 8.77 -11.92
C VAL A 137 -6.02 9.21 -12.82
N ARG A 138 -5.81 9.40 -14.13
CA ARG A 138 -6.80 9.92 -15.07
C ARG A 138 -8.11 9.15 -15.06
N GLU A 139 -8.03 7.85 -15.26
CA GLU A 139 -9.22 6.99 -15.36
C GLU A 139 -9.95 6.89 -14.02
N LEU A 140 -9.20 6.83 -12.92
CA LEU A 140 -9.76 6.89 -11.59
C LEU A 140 -10.55 8.19 -11.37
N ALA A 141 -9.96 9.34 -11.71
CA ALA A 141 -10.60 10.64 -11.59
C ALA A 141 -11.88 10.75 -12.44
N GLN A 142 -11.83 10.27 -13.69
CA GLN A 142 -12.98 10.24 -14.59
C GLN A 142 -14.05 9.27 -14.09
N GLY A 143 -13.63 8.09 -13.66
CA GLY A 143 -14.53 7.06 -13.18
C GLY A 143 -15.29 7.49 -11.94
N PHE A 144 -14.64 8.09 -10.97
CA PHE A 144 -15.29 8.58 -9.75
C PHE A 144 -16.02 9.91 -9.93
N GLY A 145 -15.58 10.75 -10.88
CA GLY A 145 -16.19 12.07 -11.17
C GLY A 145 -17.49 12.03 -11.95
N SER A 146 -17.89 10.91 -12.54
CA SER A 146 -19.04 10.81 -13.44
C SER A 146 -20.26 10.18 -12.78
N GLY A 147 -21.17 11.01 -12.25
CA GLY A 147 -22.51 10.57 -11.81
C GLY A 147 -22.55 9.61 -10.62
N LYS A 148 -23.75 9.10 -10.33
CA LYS A 148 -23.94 8.04 -9.32
C LYS A 148 -23.67 6.68 -9.97
N LYS A 149 -22.88 5.86 -9.30
CA LYS A 149 -22.53 4.50 -9.71
C LYS A 149 -22.91 3.49 -8.65
N THR A 150 -23.08 2.24 -9.04
CA THR A 150 -23.20 1.11 -8.12
C THR A 150 -21.84 0.77 -7.49
N VAL A 151 -21.86 0.00 -6.41
CA VAL A 151 -20.62 -0.50 -5.78
C VAL A 151 -19.82 -1.33 -6.77
N GLU A 152 -20.48 -2.19 -7.54
CA GLU A 152 -19.86 -3.00 -8.59
C GLU A 152 -19.12 -2.17 -9.64
N GLU A 153 -19.71 -1.05 -10.08
CA GLU A 153 -19.06 -0.14 -11.03
C GLU A 153 -17.80 0.52 -10.42
N TYR A 154 -17.84 0.89 -9.15
CA TYR A 154 -16.66 1.42 -8.45
C TYR A 154 -15.58 0.35 -8.27
N CYS A 155 -15.95 -0.89 -7.92
CA CYS A 155 -15.01 -2.01 -7.82
C CYS A 155 -14.33 -2.27 -9.16
N ARG A 156 -15.07 -2.23 -10.28
CA ARG A 156 -14.51 -2.39 -11.63
C ARG A 156 -13.49 -1.30 -11.96
N ILE A 157 -13.80 -0.03 -11.67
CA ILE A 157 -12.86 1.08 -11.88
C ILE A 157 -11.57 0.87 -11.07
N LEU A 158 -11.68 0.40 -9.82
CA LEU A 158 -10.52 0.11 -8.97
C LEU A 158 -9.72 -1.09 -9.50
N CYS A 159 -10.37 -2.16 -9.95
CA CYS A 159 -9.69 -3.29 -10.58
C CYS A 159 -8.90 -2.87 -11.81
N GLU A 160 -9.51 -2.09 -12.71
CA GLU A 160 -8.84 -1.56 -13.90
C GLU A 160 -7.65 -0.66 -13.54
N PHE A 161 -7.82 0.20 -12.55
CA PHE A 161 -6.74 1.05 -12.02
C PHE A 161 -5.57 0.24 -11.48
N ILE A 162 -5.84 -0.80 -10.66
CA ILE A 162 -4.80 -1.70 -10.11
C ILE A 162 -4.08 -2.47 -11.23
N GLN A 163 -4.82 -2.97 -12.22
CA GLN A 163 -4.24 -3.76 -13.31
C GLN A 163 -3.35 -2.93 -14.24
N LYS A 164 -3.67 -1.64 -14.43
CA LYS A 164 -2.87 -0.71 -15.25
C LYS A 164 -1.65 -0.18 -14.50
N SER A 165 -1.69 -0.16 -13.18
CA SER A 165 -0.56 0.25 -12.36
C SER A 165 0.49 -0.86 -12.26
N ASN A 166 1.75 -0.49 -12.04
CA ASN A 166 2.84 -1.45 -11.84
C ASN A 166 2.88 -2.01 -10.39
N VAL A 167 1.76 -1.98 -9.67
CA VAL A 167 1.68 -2.37 -8.26
C VAL A 167 2.09 -3.82 -8.04
N TRP A 168 1.65 -4.75 -8.90
CA TRP A 168 2.05 -6.15 -8.81
C TRP A 168 3.57 -6.35 -8.80
N GLN A 169 4.27 -5.69 -9.73
CA GLN A 169 5.73 -5.76 -9.82
C GLN A 169 6.41 -5.16 -8.59
N LYS A 170 5.85 -4.05 -8.06
CA LYS A 170 6.35 -3.39 -6.84
C LYS A 170 6.16 -4.28 -5.61
N LEU A 171 5.00 -4.92 -5.46
CA LEU A 171 4.73 -5.88 -4.39
C LEU A 171 5.67 -7.08 -4.46
N LYS A 172 5.87 -7.68 -5.64
CA LYS A 172 6.81 -8.78 -5.84
C LYS A 172 8.27 -8.40 -5.56
N ARG A 173 8.65 -7.16 -5.82
CA ARG A 173 9.97 -6.65 -5.44
C ARG A 173 10.14 -6.55 -3.93
N GLN A 174 9.12 -6.09 -3.21
CA GLN A 174 9.16 -6.02 -1.74
C GLN A 174 9.15 -7.43 -1.13
N GLU A 175 8.31 -8.34 -1.62
CA GLU A 175 8.31 -9.75 -1.20
C GLU A 175 9.73 -10.37 -1.28
N ARG A 176 10.44 -10.15 -2.39
CA ARG A 176 11.82 -10.66 -2.55
C ARG A 176 12.77 -10.07 -1.51
N LYS A 177 12.68 -8.77 -1.24
CA LYS A 177 13.52 -8.12 -0.21
C LYS A 177 13.29 -8.71 1.18
N PHE A 178 12.01 -8.96 1.56
CA PHE A 178 11.69 -9.57 2.84
C PHE A 178 12.15 -11.03 2.90
N LYS A 179 12.06 -11.76 1.81
CA LYS A 179 12.63 -13.10 1.69
C LYS A 179 14.15 -13.12 1.88
N GLU A 180 14.86 -12.18 1.25
CA GLU A 180 16.33 -12.03 1.36
C GLU A 180 16.75 -11.61 2.77
N SER A 181 15.95 -10.79 3.47
CA SER A 181 16.20 -10.39 4.86
C SER A 181 15.77 -11.45 5.88
N GLY A 182 15.07 -12.53 5.47
CA GLY A 182 14.58 -13.58 6.35
C GLY A 182 13.30 -13.24 7.12
N ASP A 183 12.63 -12.10 6.79
CA ASP A 183 11.36 -11.69 7.39
C ASP A 183 10.19 -12.46 6.76
N LYS A 184 9.94 -13.66 7.27
CA LYS A 184 8.91 -14.57 6.75
C LYS A 184 7.48 -14.02 6.91
N ALA A 185 7.23 -13.20 7.93
CA ALA A 185 5.90 -12.62 8.16
C ALA A 185 5.56 -11.62 7.06
N MET A 186 6.48 -10.68 6.77
CA MET A 186 6.32 -9.70 5.72
C MET A 186 6.37 -10.35 4.32
N GLU A 187 7.23 -11.34 4.09
CA GLU A 187 7.24 -12.11 2.84
C GLU A 187 5.85 -12.69 2.56
N LYS A 188 5.23 -13.36 3.53
CA LYS A 188 3.89 -13.95 3.41
C LYS A 188 2.82 -12.89 3.16
N GLU A 189 2.86 -11.77 3.90
CA GLU A 189 1.92 -10.66 3.72
C GLU A 189 1.98 -10.11 2.30
N TYR A 190 3.17 -9.75 1.81
CA TYR A 190 3.34 -9.21 0.46
C TYR A 190 3.04 -10.21 -0.67
N ASN A 191 3.17 -11.51 -0.39
CA ASN A 191 2.75 -12.55 -1.32
C ASN A 191 1.23 -12.62 -1.48
N GLN A 192 0.47 -12.43 -0.40
CA GLN A 192 -0.96 -12.67 -0.37
C GLN A 192 -1.81 -11.41 -0.59
N ILE A 193 -1.30 -10.22 -0.24
CA ILE A 193 -2.09 -8.99 -0.18
C ILE A 193 -2.79 -8.64 -1.50
N TYR A 194 -2.14 -8.86 -2.63
CA TYR A 194 -2.73 -8.58 -3.94
C TYR A 194 -3.96 -9.45 -4.20
N GLY A 195 -3.85 -10.76 -3.96
CA GLY A 195 -4.97 -11.70 -4.10
C GLY A 195 -6.12 -11.34 -3.16
N ILE A 196 -5.83 -11.06 -1.89
CA ILE A 196 -6.85 -10.66 -0.90
C ILE A 196 -7.64 -9.42 -1.37
N VAL A 197 -6.96 -8.42 -1.91
CA VAL A 197 -7.60 -7.19 -2.40
C VAL A 197 -8.44 -7.48 -3.64
N MET A 198 -7.90 -8.22 -4.61
CA MET A 198 -8.65 -8.56 -5.83
C MET A 198 -9.88 -9.42 -5.54
N ASP A 199 -9.77 -10.41 -4.66
CA ASP A 199 -10.90 -11.24 -4.21
C ASP A 199 -11.97 -10.42 -3.46
N LEU A 200 -11.57 -9.34 -2.77
CA LEU A 200 -12.51 -8.44 -2.11
C LEU A 200 -13.27 -7.57 -3.12
N LEU A 201 -12.61 -7.12 -4.18
CA LEU A 201 -13.22 -6.26 -5.21
C LEU A 201 -14.10 -7.04 -6.18
N ASP A 202 -13.94 -8.38 -6.28
CA ASP A 202 -14.70 -9.26 -7.15
C ASP A 202 -15.99 -9.79 -6.49
N LYS A 203 -16.24 -9.51 -5.22
CA LYS A 203 -17.44 -9.89 -4.46
C LYS A 203 -18.54 -8.84 -4.57
#